data_1a4d084a6d4ff94325e290f8d6522138
#
_entry.id   1a4d084a6d4ff94325e290f8d6522138
#
_cell.length_a   1.000
_cell.length_b   1.000
_cell.length_c   1.000
_cell.angle_alpha   90.00
_cell.angle_beta   90.00
_cell.angle_gamma   90.00
#
_symmetry.space_group_name_H-M   'P 1'
#
loop_
_entity.id
_entity.type
_entity.pdbx_description
1 polymer ?
#
loop_
_entity_poly.entity_id
_entity_poly.type
_entity_poly.pdbx_seq_one_letter_code
_entity_poly.pdbx_strand_id
1 'polypeptide(L)'
;IAAVKTLSLVGVDNATRTAKSLGITTPLANCGLSLVLGGCEVKLVDHTAAYSVLANDGKRNEKTTILKIEDSKGNILEEFEQQEDQVIDPQAVYQLTSIMTDNQARSYVFGASSPLILPGRLVAAKTGTTNSFKDGWTMGFTPSLAAGVWTGNNNGDPLKADAVQIAGPIWNH
;
A
#
# COMPACT_ATOMS: atom_id res chain seq x y z
N ILE A 1 -6.00 19.21 -2.25
CA ILE A 1 -5.17 20.33 -2.78
C ILE A 1 -3.70 20.16 -2.37
N ALA A 2 -3.37 19.90 -1.09
CA ALA A 2 -1.97 19.80 -0.63
C ALA A 2 -1.20 18.70 -1.39
N ALA A 3 -1.72 17.46 -1.46
CA ALA A 3 -1.08 16.34 -2.15
C ALA A 3 -0.78 16.65 -3.63
N VAL A 4 -1.71 17.29 -4.34
CA VAL A 4 -1.50 17.70 -5.74
C VAL A 4 -0.40 18.74 -5.87
N LYS A 5 -0.33 19.73 -4.96
CA LYS A 5 0.76 20.70 -4.93
C LYS A 5 2.11 20.03 -4.68
N THR A 6 2.16 19.09 -3.73
CA THR A 6 3.37 18.32 -3.45
C THR A 6 3.83 17.53 -4.67
N LEU A 7 2.92 16.83 -5.35
CA LEU A 7 3.26 16.10 -6.59
C LEU A 7 3.74 17.06 -7.69
N SER A 8 3.13 18.25 -7.82
CA SER A 8 3.58 19.26 -8.79
C SER A 8 5.01 19.73 -8.52
N LEU A 9 5.42 19.82 -7.26
CA LEU A 9 6.80 20.20 -6.88
C LEU A 9 7.78 19.03 -7.08
N VAL A 10 7.38 17.81 -6.74
CA VAL A 10 8.20 16.58 -6.92
C VAL A 10 8.37 16.24 -8.40
N GLY A 11 7.33 16.47 -9.19
CA GLY A 11 7.23 16.06 -10.59
C GLY A 11 6.64 14.65 -10.75
N VAL A 12 5.75 14.49 -11.74
CA VAL A 12 5.07 13.21 -12.02
C VAL A 12 6.06 12.12 -12.38
N ASP A 13 7.09 12.43 -13.17
CA ASP A 13 8.12 11.47 -13.59
C ASP A 13 8.92 10.92 -12.40
N ASN A 14 9.26 11.78 -11.44
CA ASN A 14 9.95 11.35 -10.22
C ASN A 14 9.05 10.44 -9.37
N ALA A 15 7.78 10.80 -9.21
CA ALA A 15 6.81 9.98 -8.47
C ALA A 15 6.59 8.62 -9.15
N THR A 16 6.47 8.60 -10.48
CA THR A 16 6.33 7.35 -11.27
C THR A 16 7.57 6.47 -11.15
N ARG A 17 8.76 7.08 -11.18
CA ARG A 17 10.02 6.34 -10.99
C ARG A 17 10.10 5.73 -9.59
N THR A 18 9.72 6.47 -8.56
CA THR A 18 9.64 5.96 -7.18
C THR A 18 8.64 4.82 -7.06
N ALA A 19 7.44 4.96 -7.63
CA ALA A 19 6.45 3.88 -7.64
C ALA A 19 7.00 2.61 -8.31
N LYS A 20 7.72 2.75 -9.42
CA LYS A 20 8.38 1.62 -10.09
C LYS A 20 9.47 0.98 -9.22
N SER A 21 10.28 1.79 -8.51
CA SER A 21 11.29 1.28 -7.57
C SER A 21 10.64 0.48 -6.44
N LEU A 22 9.46 0.90 -5.98
CA LEU A 22 8.66 0.19 -4.98
C LEU A 22 8.02 -1.11 -5.50
N GLY A 23 8.10 -1.40 -6.80
CA GLY A 23 7.60 -2.64 -7.40
C GLY A 23 6.22 -2.53 -8.05
N ILE A 24 5.71 -1.32 -8.30
CA ILE A 24 4.50 -1.11 -9.11
C ILE A 24 4.83 -1.43 -10.58
N THR A 25 4.15 -2.40 -11.16
CA THR A 25 4.38 -2.85 -12.54
C THR A 25 3.44 -2.20 -13.55
N THR A 26 2.33 -1.64 -13.08
CA THR A 26 1.35 -0.95 -13.95
C THR A 26 1.95 0.33 -14.52
N PRO A 27 1.81 0.61 -15.83
CA PRO A 27 2.23 1.87 -16.42
C PRO A 27 1.46 3.05 -15.85
N LEU A 28 2.17 4.04 -15.30
CA LEU A 28 1.58 5.22 -14.65
C LEU A 28 1.76 6.51 -15.46
N ALA A 29 2.23 6.41 -16.71
CA ALA A 29 2.69 7.55 -17.50
C ALA A 29 1.60 8.58 -17.85
N ASN A 30 0.34 8.16 -17.95
CA ASN A 30 -0.74 9.01 -18.46
C ASN A 30 -1.62 9.63 -17.34
N CYS A 31 -1.22 9.51 -16.09
CA CYS A 31 -2.05 9.94 -14.96
C CYS A 31 -1.89 11.42 -14.61
N GLY A 32 -0.81 12.06 -15.05
CA GLY A 32 -0.55 13.45 -14.70
C GLY A 32 -0.63 13.70 -13.18
N LEU A 33 -1.12 14.85 -12.79
CA LEU A 33 -1.27 15.20 -11.37
C LEU A 33 -2.38 14.41 -10.64
N SER A 34 -3.26 13.72 -11.37
CA SER A 34 -4.26 12.84 -10.76
C SER A 34 -3.65 11.58 -10.15
N LEU A 35 -2.39 11.24 -10.47
CA LEU A 35 -1.67 10.11 -9.90
C LEU A 35 -1.75 10.09 -8.36
N VAL A 36 -1.54 11.23 -7.70
CA VAL A 36 -1.57 11.34 -6.23
C VAL A 36 -2.98 11.19 -5.63
N LEU A 37 -4.01 11.25 -6.46
CA LEU A 37 -5.40 11.07 -6.07
C LEU A 37 -5.95 9.68 -6.44
N GLY A 38 -5.08 8.79 -6.93
CA GLY A 38 -5.50 7.47 -7.40
C GLY A 38 -6.05 7.46 -8.83
N GLY A 39 -5.63 8.41 -9.68
CA GLY A 39 -6.08 8.52 -11.07
C GLY A 39 -5.54 7.44 -12.01
N CYS A 40 -4.72 6.51 -11.51
CA CYS A 40 -4.25 5.34 -12.24
C CYS A 40 -4.64 4.05 -11.55
N GLU A 41 -4.93 3.05 -12.33
CA GLU A 41 -5.14 1.68 -11.83
C GLU A 41 -3.81 1.07 -11.38
N VAL A 42 -3.86 0.28 -10.31
CA VAL A 42 -2.74 -0.51 -9.83
C VAL A 42 -3.23 -1.90 -9.41
N LYS A 43 -2.37 -2.91 -9.56
CA LYS A 43 -2.69 -4.25 -9.05
C LYS A 43 -2.60 -4.25 -7.53
N LEU A 44 -3.56 -4.87 -6.85
CA LEU A 44 -3.56 -4.98 -5.39
C LEU A 44 -2.26 -5.62 -4.87
N VAL A 45 -1.78 -6.68 -5.51
CA VAL A 45 -0.54 -7.36 -5.13
C VAL A 45 0.68 -6.44 -5.24
N ASP A 46 0.78 -5.63 -6.28
CA ASP A 46 1.89 -4.68 -6.45
C ASP A 46 1.82 -3.58 -5.38
N HIS A 47 0.62 -3.07 -5.11
CA HIS A 47 0.42 -2.04 -4.11
C HIS A 47 0.75 -2.57 -2.70
N THR A 48 0.32 -3.79 -2.36
CA THR A 48 0.66 -4.43 -1.09
C THR A 48 2.17 -4.67 -0.97
N ALA A 49 2.82 -5.11 -2.05
CA ALA A 49 4.28 -5.26 -2.08
C ALA A 49 5.00 -3.91 -1.92
N ALA A 50 4.49 -2.82 -2.48
CA ALA A 50 5.05 -1.49 -2.24
C ALA A 50 4.96 -1.07 -0.77
N TYR A 51 3.87 -1.42 -0.07
CA TYR A 51 3.75 -1.21 1.38
C TYR A 51 4.69 -2.11 2.19
N SER A 52 5.01 -3.33 1.70
CA SER A 52 6.02 -4.18 2.37
C SER A 52 7.42 -3.59 2.30
N VAL A 53 7.75 -2.83 1.26
CA VAL A 53 9.01 -2.07 1.18
C VAL A 53 9.09 -1.04 2.30
N LEU A 54 7.98 -0.35 2.61
CA LEU A 54 7.93 0.59 3.73
C LEU A 54 8.04 -0.12 5.09
N ALA A 55 7.43 -1.31 5.23
CA ALA A 55 7.56 -2.16 6.41
C ALA A 55 9.00 -2.65 6.65
N ASN A 56 9.79 -2.76 5.58
CA ASN A 56 11.17 -3.27 5.58
C ASN A 56 12.20 -2.14 5.37
N ASP A 57 11.98 -0.99 6.00
CA ASP A 57 12.91 0.16 6.00
C ASP A 57 13.38 0.60 4.60
N GLY A 58 12.52 0.48 3.61
CA GLY A 58 12.81 0.87 2.23
C GLY A 58 13.55 -0.17 1.39
N LYS A 59 13.68 -1.40 1.89
CA LYS A 59 14.25 -2.52 1.15
C LYS A 59 13.16 -3.29 0.43
N ARG A 60 13.35 -3.50 -0.86
CA ARG A 60 12.45 -4.29 -1.69
C ARG A 60 12.94 -5.73 -1.82
N ASN A 61 12.04 -6.67 -1.56
CA ASN A 61 12.19 -8.07 -1.88
C ASN A 61 11.38 -8.42 -3.13
N GLU A 62 11.83 -9.42 -3.87
CA GLU A 62 11.06 -9.97 -4.97
C GLU A 62 9.82 -10.70 -4.45
N LYS A 63 8.70 -10.53 -5.17
CA LYS A 63 7.45 -11.23 -4.84
C LYS A 63 7.57 -12.69 -5.26
N THR A 64 7.34 -13.60 -4.34
CA THR A 64 7.23 -15.03 -4.64
C THR A 64 6.00 -15.62 -3.97
N THR A 65 5.45 -16.68 -4.56
CA THR A 65 4.37 -17.50 -3.99
C THR A 65 4.85 -18.90 -3.63
N ILE A 66 6.06 -19.27 -4.08
CA ILE A 66 6.66 -20.57 -3.82
C ILE A 66 7.98 -20.32 -3.11
N LEU A 67 8.06 -20.73 -1.84
CA LEU A 67 9.28 -20.57 -1.05
C LEU A 67 10.23 -21.76 -1.22
N LYS A 68 9.68 -22.97 -1.45
CA LYS A 68 10.46 -24.19 -1.56
C LYS A 68 9.69 -25.25 -2.33
N ILE A 69 10.40 -26.06 -3.12
CA ILE A 69 9.90 -27.26 -3.80
C ILE A 69 10.68 -28.46 -3.28
N GLU A 70 9.98 -29.47 -2.79
CA GLU A 70 10.59 -30.71 -2.30
C GLU A 70 10.03 -31.92 -3.07
N ASP A 71 10.85 -32.97 -3.21
CA ASP A 71 10.38 -34.25 -3.72
C ASP A 71 9.65 -35.06 -2.61
N SER A 72 9.10 -36.21 -2.98
CA SER A 72 8.39 -37.08 -2.03
C SER A 72 9.27 -37.70 -0.93
N LYS A 73 10.60 -37.54 -1.03
CA LYS A 73 11.59 -38.01 -0.05
C LYS A 73 12.11 -36.88 0.84
N GLY A 74 11.63 -35.62 0.64
CA GLY A 74 12.05 -34.45 1.38
C GLY A 74 13.34 -33.81 0.85
N ASN A 75 13.84 -34.20 -0.34
CA ASN A 75 14.97 -33.50 -0.95
C ASN A 75 14.49 -32.19 -1.54
N ILE A 76 15.22 -31.11 -1.26
CA ILE A 76 14.95 -29.78 -1.80
C ILE A 76 15.35 -29.78 -3.28
N LEU A 77 14.38 -29.51 -4.17
CA LEU A 77 14.58 -29.35 -5.60
C LEU A 77 14.85 -27.91 -5.98
N GLU A 78 14.18 -26.98 -5.30
CA GLU A 78 14.32 -25.55 -5.51
C GLU A 78 13.96 -24.81 -4.21
N GLU A 79 14.71 -23.78 -3.88
CA GLU A 79 14.44 -22.89 -2.74
C GLU A 79 14.58 -21.43 -3.16
N PHE A 80 13.64 -20.61 -2.75
CA PHE A 80 13.67 -19.17 -3.04
C PHE A 80 14.77 -18.48 -2.22
N GLU A 81 15.71 -17.87 -2.91
CA GLU A 81 16.73 -17.03 -2.30
C GLU A 81 16.24 -15.59 -2.24
N GLN A 82 16.05 -15.09 -1.04
CA GLN A 82 15.64 -13.71 -0.82
C GLN A 82 16.76 -12.75 -1.19
N GLN A 83 16.45 -11.81 -2.10
CA GLN A 83 17.33 -10.70 -2.47
C GLN A 83 16.70 -9.39 -2.05
N GLU A 84 17.45 -8.54 -1.35
CA GLU A 84 17.00 -7.25 -0.85
C GLU A 84 17.73 -6.10 -1.55
N ASP A 85 16.97 -5.20 -2.17
CA ASP A 85 17.48 -3.97 -2.76
C ASP A 85 17.01 -2.77 -1.94
N GLN A 86 17.93 -1.91 -1.48
CA GLN A 86 17.56 -0.63 -0.88
C GLN A 86 17.06 0.32 -1.97
N VAL A 87 15.75 0.60 -1.99
CA VAL A 87 15.09 1.38 -3.05
C VAL A 87 14.54 2.73 -2.56
N ILE A 88 14.36 2.89 -1.25
CA ILE A 88 13.96 4.15 -0.59
C ILE A 88 14.90 4.40 0.59
N ASP A 89 15.23 5.66 0.82
CA ASP A 89 16.02 6.07 2.00
C ASP A 89 15.27 5.73 3.29
N PRO A 90 15.89 5.00 4.24
CA PRO A 90 15.26 4.63 5.51
C PRO A 90 14.74 5.82 6.32
N GLN A 91 15.40 6.99 6.23
CA GLN A 91 14.95 8.20 6.92
C GLN A 91 13.62 8.71 6.34
N ALA A 92 13.46 8.64 5.01
CA ALA A 92 12.19 9.00 4.37
C ALA A 92 11.08 8.01 4.74
N VAL A 93 11.39 6.72 4.83
CA VAL A 93 10.45 5.68 5.29
C VAL A 93 10.03 5.95 6.73
N TYR A 94 10.97 6.25 7.62
CA TYR A 94 10.67 6.57 9.03
C TYR A 94 9.72 7.77 9.15
N GLN A 95 9.99 8.85 8.41
CA GLN A 95 9.13 10.05 8.42
C GLN A 95 7.72 9.72 7.93
N LEU A 96 7.59 8.98 6.83
CA LEU A 96 6.30 8.56 6.29
C LEU A 96 5.55 7.65 7.27
N THR A 97 6.23 6.67 7.85
CA THR A 97 5.68 5.74 8.85
C THR A 97 5.17 6.50 10.08
N SER A 98 5.94 7.49 10.57
CA SER A 98 5.52 8.34 11.70
C SER A 98 4.20 9.07 11.40
N ILE A 99 4.04 9.61 10.18
CA ILE A 99 2.79 10.24 9.77
C ILE A 99 1.65 9.22 9.67
N MET A 100 1.91 8.04 9.08
CA MET A 100 0.89 7.02 8.85
C MET A 100 0.47 6.28 10.11
N THR A 101 1.22 6.36 11.20
CA THR A 101 0.89 5.76 12.51
C THR A 101 0.20 6.75 13.46
N ASP A 102 0.12 8.03 13.12
CA ASP A 102 -0.47 9.08 13.96
C ASP A 102 -2.01 8.97 13.99
N ASN A 103 -2.52 8.19 14.94
CA ASN A 103 -3.95 8.03 15.15
C ASN A 103 -4.60 9.31 15.70
N GLN A 104 -3.87 10.18 16.40
CA GLN A 104 -4.41 11.42 16.93
C GLN A 104 -4.74 12.39 15.79
N ALA A 105 -3.80 12.61 14.87
CA ALA A 105 -4.05 13.42 13.67
C ALA A 105 -5.16 12.83 12.79
N ARG A 106 -5.19 11.51 12.63
CA ARG A 106 -6.19 10.78 11.84
C ARG A 106 -7.60 10.85 12.44
N SER A 107 -7.71 10.95 13.76
CA SER A 107 -8.99 10.94 14.48
C SER A 107 -9.92 12.10 14.09
N TYR A 108 -9.36 13.20 13.59
CA TYR A 108 -10.14 14.32 13.07
C TYR A 108 -11.07 13.92 11.90
N VAL A 109 -10.64 12.97 11.06
CA VAL A 109 -11.42 12.49 9.90
C VAL A 109 -12.20 11.22 10.21
N PHE A 110 -11.57 10.26 10.91
CA PHE A 110 -12.12 8.89 11.08
C PHE A 110 -12.63 8.61 12.50
N GLY A 111 -12.56 9.57 13.40
CA GLY A 111 -12.89 9.38 14.82
C GLY A 111 -11.79 8.66 15.60
N ALA A 112 -11.91 8.69 16.92
CA ALA A 112 -10.95 8.08 17.84
C ALA A 112 -10.98 6.54 17.84
N SER A 113 -12.05 5.95 17.28
CA SER A 113 -12.25 4.50 17.23
C SER A 113 -12.56 4.09 15.79
N SER A 114 -11.54 3.99 14.96
CA SER A 114 -11.69 3.62 13.54
C SER A 114 -11.13 2.22 13.28
N PRO A 115 -11.57 1.55 12.18
CA PRO A 115 -10.98 0.27 11.74
C PRO A 115 -9.48 0.34 11.40
N LEU A 116 -8.89 1.54 11.37
CA LEU A 116 -7.45 1.73 11.11
C LEU A 116 -6.61 1.60 12.39
N ILE A 117 -7.21 1.28 13.52
CA ILE A 117 -6.54 1.11 14.80
C ILE A 117 -6.54 -0.36 15.17
N LEU A 118 -5.35 -0.93 15.40
CA LEU A 118 -5.18 -2.28 15.94
C LEU A 118 -4.83 -2.19 17.43
N PRO A 119 -5.69 -2.70 18.34
CA PRO A 119 -5.40 -2.65 19.77
C PRO A 119 -4.06 -3.32 20.10
N GLY A 120 -3.21 -2.61 20.84
CA GLY A 120 -1.90 -3.12 21.27
C GLY A 120 -0.83 -3.18 20.18
N ARG A 121 -1.10 -2.66 18.96
CA ARG A 121 -0.12 -2.63 17.88
C ARG A 121 -0.06 -1.25 17.24
N LEU A 122 1.16 -0.77 17.03
CA LEU A 122 1.38 0.41 16.18
C LEU A 122 1.32 -0.04 14.72
N VAL A 123 0.39 0.52 13.96
CA VAL A 123 0.18 0.19 12.55
C VAL A 123 0.11 1.45 11.70
N ALA A 124 0.89 1.47 10.63
CA ALA A 124 0.77 2.47 9.58
C ALA A 124 -0.40 2.08 8.68
N ALA A 125 -1.35 2.98 8.46
CA ALA A 125 -2.53 2.68 7.64
C ALA A 125 -2.97 3.88 6.79
N LYS A 126 -3.52 3.57 5.62
CA LYS A 126 -4.07 4.56 4.67
C LYS A 126 -5.25 3.98 3.92
N THR A 127 -6.31 4.76 3.83
CA THR A 127 -7.47 4.46 2.99
C THR A 127 -7.38 5.20 1.66
N GLY A 128 -8.05 4.68 0.65
CA GLY A 128 -8.31 5.33 -0.63
C GLY A 128 -9.73 5.05 -1.07
N THR A 129 -10.45 6.08 -1.47
CA THR A 129 -11.78 5.97 -2.08
C THR A 129 -11.75 6.67 -3.42
N THR A 130 -12.09 5.97 -4.50
CA THR A 130 -12.15 6.57 -5.83
C THR A 130 -13.37 7.47 -5.98
N ASN A 131 -13.34 8.35 -6.98
CA ASN A 131 -14.46 9.21 -7.29
C ASN A 131 -15.74 8.38 -7.50
N SER A 132 -16.87 8.92 -7.01
CA SER A 132 -18.17 8.26 -7.05
C SER A 132 -18.23 6.92 -6.28
N PHE A 133 -17.33 6.71 -5.32
CA PHE A 133 -17.31 5.51 -4.46
C PHE A 133 -17.22 4.18 -5.21
N LYS A 134 -16.57 4.13 -6.37
CA LYS A 134 -16.48 2.89 -7.15
C LYS A 134 -15.55 1.86 -6.52
N ASP A 135 -14.47 2.32 -5.88
CA ASP A 135 -13.48 1.46 -5.24
C ASP A 135 -13.15 1.97 -3.85
N GLY A 136 -12.98 1.04 -2.93
CA GLY A 136 -12.49 1.26 -1.58
C GLY A 136 -11.19 0.50 -1.33
N TRP A 137 -10.15 1.20 -0.89
CA TRP A 137 -8.84 0.66 -0.57
C TRP A 137 -8.51 0.88 0.90
N THR A 138 -7.97 -0.12 1.55
CA THR A 138 -7.31 0.03 2.84
C THR A 138 -5.99 -0.72 2.79
N MET A 139 -4.91 0.02 3.00
CA MET A 139 -3.54 -0.48 2.98
C MET A 139 -2.88 -0.17 4.30
N GLY A 140 -1.99 -1.03 4.74
CA GLY A 140 -1.20 -0.74 5.92
C GLY A 140 -0.14 -1.78 6.21
N PHE A 141 0.70 -1.48 7.19
CA PHE A 141 1.78 -2.37 7.59
C PHE A 141 2.17 -2.21 9.06
N THR A 142 2.75 -3.26 9.59
CA THR A 142 3.59 -3.31 10.78
C THR A 142 5.00 -3.73 10.34
N PRO A 143 6.01 -3.71 11.21
CA PRO A 143 7.35 -4.19 10.82
C PRO A 143 7.41 -5.65 10.31
N SER A 144 6.39 -6.47 10.59
CA SER A 144 6.37 -7.89 10.23
C SER A 144 5.31 -8.28 9.21
N LEU A 145 4.40 -7.37 8.84
CA LEU A 145 3.28 -7.70 7.95
C LEU A 145 2.83 -6.46 7.18
N ALA A 146 2.66 -6.59 5.87
CA ALA A 146 1.94 -5.64 5.04
C ALA A 146 0.65 -6.29 4.54
N ALA A 147 -0.46 -5.56 4.63
CA ALA A 147 -1.77 -6.02 4.19
C ALA A 147 -2.47 -4.96 3.35
N GLY A 148 -3.18 -5.41 2.31
CA GLY A 148 -3.99 -4.56 1.46
C GLY A 148 -5.34 -5.20 1.19
N VAL A 149 -6.40 -4.39 1.27
CA VAL A 149 -7.76 -4.78 0.90
C VAL A 149 -8.29 -3.82 -0.15
N TRP A 150 -8.82 -4.37 -1.21
CA TRP A 150 -9.59 -3.67 -2.22
C TRP A 150 -11.02 -4.20 -2.23
N THR A 151 -11.97 -3.30 -2.36
CA THR A 151 -13.40 -3.58 -2.52
C THR A 151 -13.95 -2.78 -3.70
N GLY A 152 -14.76 -3.42 -4.54
CA GLY A 152 -15.37 -2.80 -5.69
C GLY A 152 -16.35 -3.75 -6.38
N ASN A 153 -17.22 -3.20 -7.23
CA ASN A 153 -18.14 -3.97 -8.05
C ASN A 153 -17.52 -4.25 -9.42
N ASN A 154 -17.62 -5.48 -9.93
CA ASN A 154 -17.08 -5.86 -11.23
C ASN A 154 -17.62 -5.04 -12.42
N ASN A 155 -18.84 -4.53 -12.29
CA ASN A 155 -19.48 -3.68 -13.28
C ASN A 155 -19.21 -2.17 -13.08
N GLY A 156 -18.41 -1.82 -12.06
CA GLY A 156 -18.06 -0.44 -11.74
C GLY A 156 -19.21 0.38 -11.09
N ASP A 157 -20.23 -0.28 -10.57
CA ASP A 157 -21.29 0.38 -9.80
C ASP A 157 -20.72 0.96 -8.49
N PRO A 158 -21.24 2.09 -8.00
CA PRO A 158 -20.81 2.68 -6.76
C PRO A 158 -21.01 1.75 -5.55
N LEU A 159 -20.06 1.78 -4.63
CA LEU A 159 -20.20 1.21 -3.29
C LEU A 159 -21.16 2.07 -2.47
N LYS A 160 -21.77 1.46 -1.43
CA LYS A 160 -22.76 2.15 -0.57
C LYS A 160 -22.12 3.05 0.50
N ALA A 161 -20.80 2.98 0.67
CA ALA A 161 -20.06 3.73 1.67
C ALA A 161 -18.59 3.89 1.25
N ASP A 162 -17.81 4.67 2.00
CA ASP A 162 -16.39 4.89 1.75
C ASP A 162 -15.49 3.69 2.18
N ALA A 163 -14.22 3.76 1.80
CA ALA A 163 -13.26 2.70 2.05
C ALA A 163 -13.10 2.36 3.53
N VAL A 164 -13.13 3.34 4.43
CA VAL A 164 -12.95 3.08 5.86
C VAL A 164 -14.10 2.26 6.44
N GLN A 165 -15.30 2.34 5.86
CA GLN A 165 -16.47 1.60 6.30
C GLN A 165 -16.58 0.22 5.65
N ILE A 166 -16.01 0.00 4.48
CA ILE A 166 -16.14 -1.25 3.72
C ILE A 166 -14.84 -2.06 3.76
N ALA A 167 -13.76 -1.52 3.23
CA ALA A 167 -12.45 -2.20 3.20
C ALA A 167 -11.75 -2.20 4.56
N GLY A 168 -11.96 -1.16 5.38
CA GLY A 168 -11.37 -1.01 6.70
C GLY A 168 -11.65 -2.16 7.66
N PRO A 169 -12.92 -2.56 7.88
CA PRO A 169 -13.25 -3.69 8.76
C PRO A 169 -12.64 -5.02 8.32
N ILE A 170 -12.57 -5.27 7.00
CA ILE A 170 -11.95 -6.48 6.45
C ILE A 170 -10.44 -6.45 6.71
N TRP A 171 -9.81 -5.30 6.52
CA TRP A 171 -8.38 -5.11 6.75
C TRP A 171 -7.99 -5.21 8.23
N ASN A 172 -8.87 -4.77 9.15
CA ASN A 172 -8.65 -4.79 10.61
C ASN A 172 -8.69 -6.20 11.19
N HIS A 173 -9.46 -7.12 10.56
CA HIS A 173 -9.70 -8.47 11.06
C HIS A 173 -8.54 -9.40 10.77
#